data_8e6ec0c6c8fdefb19710288559655b00
#
_entry.id   8e6ec0c6c8fdefb19710288559655b00
#
_cell.length_a   1.000
_cell.length_b   1.000
_cell.length_c   1.000
_cell.angle_alpha   90.00
_cell.angle_beta   90.00
_cell.angle_gamma   90.00
#
_symmetry.space_group_name_H-M   'P 1'
#
loop_
_entity.id
_entity.type
_entity.pdbx_description
1 polymer ?
#
loop_
_entity_poly.entity_id
_entity_poly.type
_entity_poly.pdbx_seq_one_letter_code
_entity_poly.pdbx_strand_id
1 'polypeptide(L)'
;MTEAAAAEPPVATGTAPLLRAQNLHKSFGGVHAVFDISLDVPTGSIFAIIGPNGAGKSTLLNLISGIYRPDSGSISLDGQDLSGMRAHRRVRLGLARTFQKIRLFKQLSVLDNVIAGFHVHHKIPAWQYVIHGAAFAHDRQHCREEALRLLEFFGMSARLNVFAGELSYGEQRMLELARSLATKPRLLLVDEPAAGLNAAEVDVLLDRIRTLRSRGITVVVVEHNMDLVMNVADRIMVMDYGRHLFQGTPSEVQKNPAVIAAYLGGELS
;
A
#
# COMPACT_ATOMS: atom_id res chain seq x y z
N MET A 1 -38.74 15.39 -5.57
CA MET A 1 -38.45 14.04 -5.07
C MET A 1 -37.65 13.35 -6.17
N THR A 2 -36.34 13.41 -6.09
CA THR A 2 -35.42 12.81 -7.07
C THR A 2 -34.86 11.55 -6.42
N GLU A 3 -35.25 10.41 -6.95
CA GLU A 3 -34.91 9.07 -6.54
C GLU A 3 -33.38 8.87 -6.70
N ALA A 4 -32.68 8.66 -5.60
CA ALA A 4 -31.26 8.37 -5.59
C ALA A 4 -31.08 6.98 -6.21
N ALA A 5 -30.44 6.93 -7.38
CA ALA A 5 -30.04 5.69 -8.03
C ALA A 5 -29.13 4.91 -7.08
N ALA A 6 -29.56 3.74 -6.67
CA ALA A 6 -28.80 2.78 -5.90
C ALA A 6 -27.55 2.38 -6.71
N ALA A 7 -26.39 2.53 -6.12
CA ALA A 7 -25.12 2.08 -6.71
C ALA A 7 -25.18 0.56 -6.91
N GLU A 8 -24.97 0.11 -8.15
CA GLU A 8 -24.85 -1.31 -8.46
C GLU A 8 -23.65 -1.93 -7.71
N PRO A 9 -23.78 -3.15 -7.17
CA PRO A 9 -22.68 -3.83 -6.53
C PRO A 9 -21.60 -4.20 -7.54
N PRO A 10 -20.30 -4.25 -7.13
CA PRO A 10 -19.17 -4.49 -8.04
C PRO A 10 -19.31 -5.86 -8.73
N VAL A 11 -19.13 -5.84 -10.06
CA VAL A 11 -19.14 -7.04 -10.91
C VAL A 11 -18.06 -8.01 -10.44
N ALA A 12 -18.46 -9.20 -10.02
CA ALA A 12 -17.61 -10.28 -9.59
C ALA A 12 -16.81 -10.84 -10.78
N THR A 13 -15.52 -10.54 -10.86
CA THR A 13 -14.57 -11.38 -11.60
C THR A 13 -14.30 -12.63 -10.77
N GLY A 14 -14.41 -13.82 -11.34
CA GLY A 14 -14.55 -15.13 -10.72
C GLY A 14 -13.45 -15.65 -9.78
N THR A 15 -12.62 -14.81 -9.19
CA THR A 15 -11.66 -15.16 -8.13
C THR A 15 -11.99 -14.33 -6.89
N ALA A 16 -12.01 -15.00 -5.70
CA ALA A 16 -12.22 -14.29 -4.44
C ALA A 16 -11.20 -13.15 -4.28
N PRO A 17 -11.64 -11.95 -3.84
CA PRO A 17 -10.73 -10.83 -3.66
C PRO A 17 -9.74 -11.10 -2.54
N LEU A 18 -8.49 -10.65 -2.71
CA LEU A 18 -7.49 -10.74 -1.66
C LEU A 18 -7.82 -9.82 -0.48
N LEU A 19 -8.22 -8.58 -0.76
CA LEU A 19 -8.70 -7.64 0.25
C LEU A 19 -10.16 -7.33 -0.02
N ARG A 20 -10.98 -7.45 1.02
CA ARG A 20 -12.38 -7.02 1.01
C ARG A 20 -12.64 -6.07 2.16
N ALA A 21 -13.27 -4.95 1.88
CA ALA A 21 -13.81 -4.03 2.86
C ALA A 21 -15.30 -3.84 2.59
N GLN A 22 -16.12 -3.81 3.65
CA GLN A 22 -17.56 -3.71 3.52
C GLN A 22 -18.13 -2.67 4.49
N ASN A 23 -18.89 -1.73 3.96
CA ASN A 23 -19.64 -0.69 4.67
C ASN A 23 -18.79 0.01 5.75
N LEU A 24 -17.55 0.41 5.37
CA LEU A 24 -16.64 1.06 6.29
C LEU A 24 -17.12 2.46 6.64
N HIS A 25 -17.14 2.74 7.94
CA HIS A 25 -17.38 4.07 8.47
C HIS A 25 -16.24 4.48 9.39
N LYS A 26 -15.87 5.77 9.29
CA LYS A 26 -14.92 6.41 10.22
C LYS A 26 -15.19 7.89 10.32
N SER A 27 -15.39 8.36 11.56
CA SER A 27 -15.61 9.78 11.86
C SER A 27 -14.57 10.29 12.84
N PHE A 28 -14.26 11.56 12.73
CA PHE A 28 -13.40 12.31 13.67
C PHE A 28 -14.08 13.63 14.00
N GLY A 29 -14.38 13.87 15.30
CA GLY A 29 -14.96 15.14 15.73
C GLY A 29 -16.25 15.54 15.00
N GLY A 30 -17.08 14.56 14.61
CA GLY A 30 -18.33 14.80 13.84
C GLY A 30 -18.16 14.85 12.33
N VAL A 31 -16.91 14.85 11.80
CA VAL A 31 -16.66 14.78 10.35
C VAL A 31 -16.54 13.33 9.91
N HIS A 32 -17.34 12.93 8.92
CA HIS A 32 -17.26 11.60 8.30
C HIS A 32 -16.07 11.55 7.33
N ALA A 33 -14.93 11.04 7.77
CA ALA A 33 -13.74 10.89 6.93
C ALA A 33 -13.83 9.68 5.97
N VAL A 34 -14.59 8.65 6.35
CA VAL A 34 -14.98 7.50 5.50
C VAL A 34 -16.43 7.19 5.83
N PHE A 35 -17.25 7.12 4.80
CA PHE A 35 -18.68 6.90 4.93
C PHE A 35 -19.17 5.88 3.91
N ASP A 36 -19.58 4.71 4.40
CA ASP A 36 -20.14 3.61 3.62
C ASP A 36 -19.24 3.14 2.45
N ILE A 37 -17.96 3.01 2.72
CA ILE A 37 -17.01 2.55 1.71
C ILE A 37 -16.97 1.02 1.69
N SER A 38 -17.25 0.48 0.50
CA SER A 38 -17.04 -0.94 0.19
C SER A 38 -16.10 -1.08 -1.00
N LEU A 39 -15.13 -2.01 -0.93
CA LEU A 39 -14.21 -2.30 -2.02
C LEU A 39 -13.74 -3.74 -1.97
N ASP A 40 -13.51 -4.30 -3.15
CA ASP A 40 -12.90 -5.61 -3.38
C ASP A 40 -11.64 -5.43 -4.24
N VAL A 41 -10.49 -5.87 -3.72
CA VAL A 41 -9.22 -5.82 -4.45
C VAL A 41 -8.87 -7.24 -4.92
N PRO A 42 -8.86 -7.49 -6.25
CA PRO A 42 -8.51 -8.79 -6.80
C PRO A 42 -7.07 -9.19 -6.49
N THR A 43 -6.82 -10.48 -6.30
CA THR A 43 -5.48 -11.01 -6.12
C THR A 43 -4.60 -10.74 -7.34
N GLY A 44 -3.35 -10.31 -7.14
CA GLY A 44 -2.38 -10.06 -8.20
C GLY A 44 -2.70 -8.84 -9.07
N SER A 45 -3.55 -7.92 -8.60
CA SER A 45 -3.87 -6.68 -9.31
C SER A 45 -3.16 -5.47 -8.71
N ILE A 46 -3.07 -4.40 -9.52
CA ILE A 46 -2.75 -3.06 -9.05
C ILE A 46 -4.08 -2.28 -8.97
N PHE A 47 -4.51 -1.98 -7.76
CA PHE A 47 -5.74 -1.25 -7.47
C PHE A 47 -5.39 0.16 -7.00
N ALA A 48 -5.89 1.18 -7.68
CA ALA A 48 -5.65 2.56 -7.29
C ALA A 48 -6.85 3.15 -6.52
N ILE A 49 -6.55 3.99 -5.55
CA ILE A 49 -7.54 4.82 -4.84
C ILE A 49 -7.15 6.28 -5.09
N ILE A 50 -8.03 7.00 -5.76
CA ILE A 50 -7.81 8.41 -6.12
C ILE A 50 -8.93 9.29 -5.58
N GLY A 51 -8.77 10.60 -5.68
CA GLY A 51 -9.76 11.60 -5.28
C GLY A 51 -9.11 12.90 -4.84
N PRO A 52 -9.87 13.99 -4.69
CA PRO A 52 -9.36 15.28 -4.22
C PRO A 52 -8.68 15.21 -2.86
N ASN A 53 -7.99 16.28 -2.47
CA ASN A 53 -7.45 16.41 -1.12
C ASN A 53 -8.61 16.45 -0.12
N GLY A 54 -8.46 15.73 1.00
CA GLY A 54 -9.55 15.60 1.98
C GLY A 54 -10.61 14.53 1.64
N ALA A 55 -10.54 13.84 0.50
CA ALA A 55 -11.51 12.80 0.12
C ALA A 55 -11.51 11.55 1.03
N GLY A 56 -10.61 11.45 2.03
CA GLY A 56 -10.60 10.32 2.98
C GLY A 56 -9.66 9.18 2.61
N LYS A 57 -8.89 9.28 1.53
CA LYS A 57 -7.97 8.23 1.02
C LYS A 57 -7.00 7.70 2.08
N SER A 58 -6.25 8.60 2.73
CA SER A 58 -5.29 8.22 3.78
C SER A 58 -5.99 7.63 5.02
N THR A 59 -7.22 8.07 5.32
CA THR A 59 -8.03 7.47 6.39
C THR A 59 -8.41 6.03 6.03
N LEU A 60 -8.84 5.78 4.80
CA LEU A 60 -9.13 4.44 4.31
C LEU A 60 -7.90 3.51 4.38
N LEU A 61 -6.73 3.99 3.94
CA LEU A 61 -5.47 3.24 4.11
C LEU A 61 -5.13 2.97 5.58
N ASN A 62 -5.40 3.93 6.48
CA ASN A 62 -5.19 3.75 7.91
C ASN A 62 -6.13 2.70 8.51
N LEU A 63 -7.37 2.60 8.03
CA LEU A 63 -8.31 1.55 8.40
C LEU A 63 -7.83 0.18 7.90
N ILE A 64 -7.46 0.06 6.61
CA ILE A 64 -6.97 -1.19 6.01
C ILE A 64 -5.68 -1.66 6.68
N SER A 65 -4.76 -0.76 7.01
CA SER A 65 -3.50 -1.13 7.67
C SER A 65 -3.62 -1.37 9.19
N GLY A 66 -4.77 -1.05 9.82
CA GLY A 66 -5.01 -1.26 11.26
C GLY A 66 -4.37 -0.21 12.15
N ILE A 67 -4.04 0.96 11.61
CA ILE A 67 -3.64 2.16 12.38
C ILE A 67 -4.88 2.75 13.05
N TYR A 68 -5.99 2.83 12.30
CA TYR A 68 -7.29 3.18 12.85
C TYR A 68 -8.21 1.96 12.90
N ARG A 69 -9.15 1.97 13.84
CA ARG A 69 -10.28 1.04 13.85
C ARG A 69 -11.46 1.70 13.14
N PRO A 70 -12.19 0.97 12.30
CA PRO A 70 -13.45 1.45 11.77
C PRO A 70 -14.47 1.62 12.92
N ASP A 71 -15.39 2.57 12.77
CA ASP A 71 -16.50 2.75 13.68
C ASP A 71 -17.57 1.69 13.41
N SER A 72 -17.74 1.30 12.13
CA SER A 72 -18.53 0.15 11.70
C SER A 72 -18.01 -0.39 10.36
N GLY A 73 -18.53 -1.55 9.94
CA GLY A 73 -18.08 -2.28 8.77
C GLY A 73 -17.02 -3.32 9.09
N SER A 74 -16.55 -4.01 8.07
CA SER A 74 -15.57 -5.09 8.21
C SER A 74 -14.47 -5.00 7.17
N ILE A 75 -13.30 -5.58 7.49
CA ILE A 75 -12.15 -5.70 6.58
C ILE A 75 -11.63 -7.11 6.68
N SER A 76 -11.46 -7.78 5.55
CA SER A 76 -10.85 -9.11 5.51
C SER A 76 -9.71 -9.18 4.48
N LEU A 77 -8.70 -9.99 4.77
CA LEU A 77 -7.58 -10.30 3.88
C LEU A 77 -7.59 -11.81 3.65
N ASP A 78 -7.73 -12.23 2.39
CA ASP A 78 -7.83 -13.65 2.01
C ASP A 78 -8.89 -14.40 2.84
N GLY A 79 -10.05 -13.81 3.01
CA GLY A 79 -11.14 -14.36 3.82
C GLY A 79 -10.94 -14.24 5.35
N GLN A 80 -9.76 -13.89 5.82
CA GLN A 80 -9.48 -13.71 7.24
C GLN A 80 -9.90 -12.32 7.73
N ASP A 81 -10.78 -12.25 8.74
CA ASP A 81 -11.21 -10.99 9.34
C ASP A 81 -10.03 -10.27 10.04
N LEU A 82 -9.86 -9.01 9.68
CA LEU A 82 -8.88 -8.10 10.27
C LEU A 82 -9.49 -7.17 11.32
N SER A 83 -10.79 -7.23 11.57
CA SER A 83 -11.51 -6.36 12.50
C SER A 83 -10.89 -6.44 13.89
N GLY A 84 -10.63 -5.30 14.51
CA GLY A 84 -9.98 -5.23 15.82
C GLY A 84 -8.49 -5.64 15.86
N MET A 85 -7.93 -6.14 14.75
CA MET A 85 -6.53 -6.57 14.69
C MET A 85 -5.60 -5.37 14.54
N ARG A 86 -4.56 -5.28 15.40
CA ARG A 86 -3.54 -4.22 15.36
C ARG A 86 -2.63 -4.36 14.13
N ALA A 87 -2.07 -3.26 13.64
CA ALA A 87 -1.23 -3.19 12.44
C ALA A 87 -0.11 -4.25 12.41
N HIS A 88 0.65 -4.45 13.50
CA HIS A 88 1.76 -5.42 13.53
C HIS A 88 1.30 -6.89 13.34
N ARG A 89 0.04 -7.23 13.67
CA ARG A 89 -0.52 -8.55 13.40
C ARG A 89 -0.92 -8.69 11.94
N ARG A 90 -1.43 -7.61 11.30
CA ARG A 90 -1.78 -7.61 9.88
C ARG A 90 -0.54 -7.79 9.00
N VAL A 91 0.63 -7.26 9.41
CA VAL A 91 1.89 -7.48 8.69
C VAL A 91 2.24 -8.97 8.66
N ARG A 92 2.03 -9.71 9.74
CA ARG A 92 2.26 -11.17 9.79
C ARG A 92 1.33 -11.97 8.89
N LEU A 93 0.19 -11.39 8.51
CA LEU A 93 -0.75 -11.98 7.55
C LEU A 93 -0.43 -11.60 6.10
N GLY A 94 0.67 -10.89 5.88
CA GLY A 94 1.11 -10.48 4.56
C GLY A 94 0.58 -9.14 4.07
N LEU A 95 0.17 -8.23 4.98
CA LEU A 95 -0.19 -6.85 4.63
C LEU A 95 0.96 -5.92 4.99
N ALA A 96 1.69 -5.40 4.01
CA ALA A 96 2.70 -4.35 4.19
C ALA A 96 2.18 -2.97 3.77
N ARG A 97 2.81 -1.92 4.28
CA ARG A 97 2.51 -0.55 3.92
C ARG A 97 3.76 0.32 3.89
N THR A 98 3.88 1.17 2.86
CA THR A 98 4.74 2.35 2.88
C THR A 98 3.97 3.55 3.43
N PHE A 99 4.68 4.62 3.76
CA PHE A 99 4.08 5.84 4.30
C PHE A 99 4.41 7.03 3.39
N GLN A 100 3.53 8.03 3.36
CA GLN A 100 3.77 9.27 2.64
C GLN A 100 5.12 9.91 3.05
N LYS A 101 5.39 10.01 4.37
CA LYS A 101 6.73 10.35 4.87
C LYS A 101 7.57 9.10 5.00
N ILE A 102 8.70 9.04 4.31
CA ILE A 102 9.64 7.92 4.33
C ILE A 102 10.07 7.63 5.78
N ARG A 103 9.90 6.36 6.18
CA ARG A 103 10.23 5.88 7.54
C ARG A 103 11.37 4.87 7.47
N LEU A 104 12.59 5.35 7.32
CA LEU A 104 13.80 4.52 7.34
C LEU A 104 14.54 4.66 8.67
N PHE A 105 15.32 3.65 9.02
CA PHE A 105 16.32 3.72 10.06
C PHE A 105 17.57 4.44 9.51
N LYS A 106 17.59 5.77 9.60
CA LYS A 106 18.59 6.63 8.96
C LYS A 106 20.02 6.31 9.34
N GLN A 107 20.24 5.79 10.55
CA GLN A 107 21.55 5.42 11.10
C GLN A 107 21.96 3.97 10.79
N LEU A 108 21.09 3.20 10.12
CA LEU A 108 21.42 1.87 9.62
C LEU A 108 21.81 1.95 8.15
N SER A 109 22.64 0.99 7.72
CA SER A 109 23.00 0.83 6.31
C SER A 109 21.77 0.48 5.47
N VAL A 110 21.87 0.66 4.16
CA VAL A 110 20.88 0.20 3.18
C VAL A 110 20.56 -1.28 3.39
N LEU A 111 21.58 -2.11 3.51
CA LEU A 111 21.44 -3.54 3.71
C LEU A 111 20.73 -3.86 5.03
N ASP A 112 21.12 -3.23 6.14
CA ASP A 112 20.54 -3.48 7.45
C ASP A 112 19.08 -3.01 7.55
N ASN A 113 18.71 -1.94 6.83
CA ASN A 113 17.30 -1.53 6.71
C ASN A 113 16.44 -2.63 6.10
N VAL A 114 16.91 -3.29 5.04
CA VAL A 114 16.16 -4.38 4.40
C VAL A 114 16.13 -5.63 5.28
N ILE A 115 17.27 -5.99 5.90
CA ILE A 115 17.36 -7.11 6.85
C ILE A 115 16.35 -6.92 8.00
N ALA A 116 16.19 -5.70 8.51
CA ALA A 116 15.22 -5.40 9.56
C ALA A 116 13.77 -5.74 9.16
N GLY A 117 13.43 -5.70 7.86
CA GLY A 117 12.12 -6.10 7.36
C GLY A 117 11.81 -7.59 7.57
N PHE A 118 12.79 -8.46 7.50
CA PHE A 118 12.61 -9.91 7.69
C PHE A 118 12.26 -10.30 9.13
N HIS A 119 12.62 -9.46 10.13
CA HIS A 119 12.35 -9.77 11.54
C HIS A 119 10.86 -9.91 11.90
N VAL A 120 9.95 -9.45 11.04
CA VAL A 120 8.50 -9.63 11.24
C VAL A 120 8.10 -11.11 11.35
N HIS A 121 8.83 -11.99 10.67
CA HIS A 121 8.56 -13.43 10.63
C HIS A 121 9.33 -14.22 11.69
N HIS A 122 10.32 -13.64 12.34
CA HIS A 122 11.09 -14.30 13.39
C HIS A 122 10.27 -14.42 14.67
N LYS A 123 9.93 -15.66 15.05
CA LYS A 123 9.24 -15.99 16.32
C LYS A 123 10.23 -16.33 17.43
N ILE A 124 11.53 -16.06 17.24
CA ILE A 124 12.57 -16.51 18.16
C ILE A 124 12.55 -15.60 19.40
N PRO A 125 12.22 -16.09 20.60
CA PRO A 125 12.33 -15.33 21.82
C PRO A 125 13.79 -14.92 22.07
N ALA A 126 14.01 -13.73 22.65
CA ALA A 126 15.34 -13.18 22.85
C ALA A 126 16.33 -14.12 23.57
N TRP A 127 15.87 -14.98 24.48
CA TRP A 127 16.72 -15.95 25.19
C TRP A 127 17.25 -17.09 24.30
N GLN A 128 16.56 -17.42 23.19
CA GLN A 128 17.04 -18.44 22.24
C GLN A 128 18.22 -17.97 21.40
N TYR A 129 18.43 -16.65 21.27
CA TYR A 129 19.63 -16.09 20.63
C TYR A 129 20.92 -16.48 21.36
N VAL A 130 20.83 -16.75 22.66
CA VAL A 130 22.00 -17.12 23.47
C VAL A 130 22.33 -18.62 23.33
N ILE A 131 21.36 -19.49 23.00
CA ILE A 131 21.52 -20.95 23.07
C ILE A 131 21.73 -21.59 21.69
N HIS A 132 21.26 -20.98 20.59
CA HIS A 132 21.25 -21.57 19.25
C HIS A 132 22.13 -20.81 18.23
N GLY A 133 23.38 -20.53 18.54
CA GLY A 133 24.28 -19.72 17.71
C GLY A 133 24.40 -20.16 16.24
N ALA A 134 24.40 -21.48 15.94
CA ALA A 134 24.54 -21.97 14.56
C ALA A 134 23.25 -21.82 13.75
N ALA A 135 22.07 -22.10 14.31
CA ALA A 135 20.78 -21.90 13.65
C ALA A 135 20.52 -20.41 13.37
N PHE A 136 20.93 -19.55 14.29
CA PHE A 136 20.86 -18.11 14.14
C PHE A 136 21.79 -17.59 13.03
N ALA A 137 23.01 -18.12 12.93
CA ALA A 137 23.94 -17.74 11.87
C ALA A 137 23.40 -18.11 10.48
N HIS A 138 22.78 -19.28 10.33
CA HIS A 138 22.17 -19.70 9.08
C HIS A 138 20.98 -18.83 8.68
N ASP A 139 20.09 -18.53 9.62
CA ASP A 139 18.94 -17.67 9.38
C ASP A 139 19.34 -16.24 9.01
N ARG A 140 20.35 -15.68 9.69
CA ARG A 140 20.92 -14.37 9.38
C ARG A 140 21.56 -14.33 8.00
N GLN A 141 22.27 -15.42 7.60
CA GLN A 141 22.84 -15.53 6.27
C GLN A 141 21.75 -15.57 5.19
N HIS A 142 20.69 -16.35 5.42
CA HIS A 142 19.54 -16.40 4.50
C HIS A 142 18.85 -15.03 4.35
N CYS A 143 18.57 -14.34 5.46
CA CYS A 143 18.01 -12.98 5.40
C CYS A 143 18.92 -11.99 4.64
N ARG A 144 20.23 -12.12 4.81
CA ARG A 144 21.20 -11.29 4.09
C ARG A 144 21.15 -11.55 2.58
N GLU A 145 21.11 -12.81 2.16
CA GLU A 145 21.03 -13.18 0.73
C GLU A 145 19.74 -12.70 0.10
N GLU A 146 18.61 -12.88 0.77
CA GLU A 146 17.32 -12.35 0.32
C GLU A 146 17.33 -10.81 0.25
N ALA A 147 17.93 -10.12 1.23
CA ALA A 147 18.07 -8.67 1.22
C ALA A 147 18.92 -8.18 0.04
N LEU A 148 20.01 -8.88 -0.29
CA LEU A 148 20.85 -8.56 -1.44
C LEU A 148 20.06 -8.68 -2.76
N ARG A 149 19.26 -9.75 -2.94
CA ARG A 149 18.38 -9.93 -4.12
C ARG A 149 17.33 -8.82 -4.24
N LEU A 150 16.75 -8.40 -3.12
CA LEU A 150 15.81 -7.28 -3.12
C LEU A 150 16.51 -5.97 -3.49
N LEU A 151 17.69 -5.71 -2.93
CA LEU A 151 18.45 -4.49 -3.23
C LEU A 151 18.94 -4.47 -4.68
N GLU A 152 19.33 -5.61 -5.23
CA GLU A 152 19.64 -5.74 -6.66
C GLU A 152 18.43 -5.41 -7.51
N PHE A 153 17.25 -5.96 -7.19
CA PHE A 153 15.99 -5.66 -7.88
C PHE A 153 15.67 -4.16 -7.88
N PHE A 154 15.98 -3.44 -6.81
CA PHE A 154 15.79 -1.98 -6.73
C PHE A 154 16.97 -1.16 -7.25
N GLY A 155 18.01 -1.80 -7.82
CA GLY A 155 19.18 -1.12 -8.36
C GLY A 155 20.11 -0.50 -7.30
N MET A 156 20.08 -1.04 -6.07
CA MET A 156 20.82 -0.48 -4.93
C MET A 156 22.08 -1.27 -4.54
N SER A 157 22.55 -2.19 -5.40
CA SER A 157 23.73 -3.03 -5.12
C SER A 157 25.00 -2.24 -4.82
N ALA A 158 25.17 -1.06 -5.39
CA ALA A 158 26.32 -0.20 -5.14
C ALA A 158 26.24 0.59 -3.81
N ARG A 159 25.10 0.55 -3.12
CA ARG A 159 24.80 1.36 -1.93
C ARG A 159 24.71 0.57 -0.62
N LEU A 160 25.03 -0.71 -0.61
CA LEU A 160 24.78 -1.64 0.50
C LEU A 160 25.22 -1.13 1.88
N ASN A 161 26.39 -0.51 1.94
CA ASN A 161 27.02 -0.03 3.18
C ASN A 161 26.80 1.46 3.45
N VAL A 162 26.09 2.18 2.56
CA VAL A 162 25.76 3.59 2.74
C VAL A 162 24.67 3.71 3.80
N PHE A 163 24.75 4.71 4.68
CA PHE A 163 23.68 4.96 5.64
C PHE A 163 22.43 5.47 4.93
N ALA A 164 21.26 4.96 5.33
CA ALA A 164 19.99 5.33 4.69
C ALA A 164 19.70 6.84 4.74
N GLY A 165 20.24 7.55 5.73
CA GLY A 165 20.11 9.00 5.83
C GLY A 165 20.92 9.81 4.81
N GLU A 166 21.90 9.19 4.14
CA GLU A 166 22.78 9.81 3.14
C GLU A 166 22.26 9.63 1.70
N LEU A 167 21.23 8.82 1.53
CA LEU A 167 20.62 8.56 0.22
C LEU A 167 19.82 9.77 -0.27
N SER A 168 19.74 9.93 -1.59
CA SER A 168 18.79 10.84 -2.23
C SER A 168 17.34 10.45 -1.87
N TYR A 169 16.40 11.36 -2.06
CA TYR A 169 15.00 11.10 -1.75
C TYR A 169 14.44 9.91 -2.55
N GLY A 170 14.76 9.83 -3.85
CA GLY A 170 14.38 8.71 -4.71
C GLY A 170 14.96 7.38 -4.25
N GLU A 171 16.27 7.35 -3.91
CA GLU A 171 16.90 6.15 -3.35
C GLU A 171 16.28 5.74 -2.01
N GLN A 172 15.93 6.69 -1.14
CA GLN A 172 15.23 6.40 0.11
C GLN A 172 13.86 5.77 -0.14
N ARG A 173 13.12 6.24 -1.16
CA ARG A 173 11.83 5.65 -1.56
C ARG A 173 11.99 4.21 -2.04
N MET A 174 13.01 3.93 -2.87
CA MET A 174 13.31 2.56 -3.32
C MET A 174 13.69 1.65 -2.16
N LEU A 175 14.48 2.15 -1.20
CA LEU A 175 14.84 1.40 0.01
C LEU A 175 13.62 1.11 0.89
N GLU A 176 12.68 2.04 1.03
CA GLU A 176 11.44 1.84 1.78
C GLU A 176 10.60 0.71 1.16
N LEU A 177 10.48 0.68 -0.17
CA LEU A 177 9.81 -0.39 -0.90
C LEU A 177 10.54 -1.73 -0.70
N ALA A 178 11.86 -1.76 -0.86
CA ALA A 178 12.67 -2.96 -0.65
C ALA A 178 12.48 -3.54 0.77
N ARG A 179 12.52 -2.69 1.80
CA ARG A 179 12.25 -3.08 3.18
C ARG A 179 10.82 -3.60 3.38
N SER A 180 9.84 -2.99 2.73
CA SER A 180 8.46 -3.45 2.80
C SER A 180 8.29 -4.83 2.18
N LEU A 181 8.99 -5.13 1.09
CA LEU A 181 9.00 -6.45 0.45
C LEU A 181 9.71 -7.52 1.27
N ALA A 182 10.68 -7.16 2.09
CA ALA A 182 11.33 -8.08 3.01
C ALA A 182 10.35 -8.71 4.02
N THR A 183 9.19 -8.06 4.25
CA THR A 183 8.11 -8.68 5.03
C THR A 183 7.32 -9.75 4.27
N LYS A 184 7.72 -10.09 3.03
CA LYS A 184 7.05 -11.07 2.14
C LYS A 184 5.53 -10.84 2.03
N PRO A 185 5.09 -9.63 1.62
CA PRO A 185 3.68 -9.29 1.62
C PRO A 185 2.94 -9.97 0.47
N ARG A 186 1.66 -10.28 0.71
CA ARG A 186 0.67 -10.63 -0.31
C ARG A 186 -0.05 -9.37 -0.82
N LEU A 187 -0.20 -8.38 0.07
CA LEU A 187 -0.79 -7.07 -0.20
C LEU A 187 0.17 -5.96 0.24
N LEU A 188 0.56 -5.10 -0.69
CA LEU A 188 1.35 -3.90 -0.43
C LEU A 188 0.49 -2.65 -0.61
N LEU A 189 0.33 -1.88 0.45
CA LEU A 189 -0.31 -0.56 0.41
C LEU A 189 0.77 0.50 0.20
N VAL A 190 0.61 1.31 -0.83
CA VAL A 190 1.58 2.35 -1.23
C VAL A 190 0.90 3.71 -1.21
N ASP A 191 1.37 4.59 -0.34
CA ASP A 191 0.75 5.89 -0.07
C ASP A 191 1.58 7.00 -0.72
N GLU A 192 1.06 7.63 -1.77
CA GLU A 192 1.66 8.70 -2.57
C GLU A 192 3.14 8.44 -2.92
N PRO A 193 3.45 7.31 -3.60
CA PRO A 193 4.83 6.90 -3.81
C PRO A 193 5.63 7.84 -4.73
N ALA A 194 4.95 8.58 -5.61
CA ALA A 194 5.59 9.49 -6.56
C ALA A 194 5.86 10.90 -5.99
N ALA A 195 5.32 11.21 -4.81
CA ALA A 195 5.48 12.53 -4.22
C ALA A 195 6.97 12.87 -4.03
N GLY A 196 7.43 13.98 -4.61
CA GLY A 196 8.81 14.47 -4.51
C GLY A 196 9.82 13.79 -5.44
N LEU A 197 9.40 12.86 -6.31
CA LEU A 197 10.22 12.25 -7.33
C LEU A 197 10.23 13.07 -8.62
N ASN A 198 11.36 13.05 -9.34
CA ASN A 198 11.41 13.57 -10.71
C ASN A 198 10.83 12.55 -11.72
N ALA A 199 10.61 12.97 -12.97
CA ALA A 199 9.98 12.12 -13.99
C ALA A 199 10.70 10.77 -14.20
N ALA A 200 12.04 10.78 -14.27
CA ALA A 200 12.80 9.55 -14.46
C ALA A 200 12.70 8.60 -13.26
N GLU A 201 12.67 9.13 -12.04
CA GLU A 201 12.46 8.34 -10.81
C GLU A 201 11.04 7.76 -10.75
N VAL A 202 10.04 8.51 -11.24
CA VAL A 202 8.65 8.02 -11.36
C VAL A 202 8.57 6.85 -12.33
N ASP A 203 9.22 6.93 -13.50
CA ASP A 203 9.24 5.84 -14.48
C ASP A 203 9.85 4.56 -13.89
N VAL A 204 10.97 4.69 -13.18
CA VAL A 204 11.60 3.57 -12.45
C VAL A 204 10.65 2.99 -11.42
N LEU A 205 9.98 3.83 -10.63
CA LEU A 205 9.01 3.40 -9.63
C LEU A 205 7.86 2.61 -10.26
N LEU A 206 7.29 3.11 -11.37
CA LEU A 206 6.20 2.45 -12.07
C LEU A 206 6.61 1.07 -12.58
N ASP A 207 7.81 0.96 -13.16
CA ASP A 207 8.36 -0.32 -13.62
C ASP A 207 8.49 -1.32 -12.45
N ARG A 208 8.95 -0.86 -11.28
CA ARG A 208 9.01 -1.71 -10.09
C ARG A 208 7.62 -2.16 -9.63
N ILE A 209 6.64 -1.26 -9.58
CA ILE A 209 5.26 -1.60 -9.18
C ILE A 209 4.66 -2.64 -10.15
N ARG A 210 4.83 -2.46 -11.48
CA ARG A 210 4.39 -3.46 -12.47
C ARG A 210 5.06 -4.81 -12.26
N THR A 211 6.37 -4.81 -11.99
CA THR A 211 7.12 -6.04 -11.72
C THR A 211 6.67 -6.72 -10.42
N LEU A 212 6.25 -5.99 -9.38
CA LEU A 212 5.67 -6.59 -8.17
C LEU A 212 4.40 -7.36 -8.49
N ARG A 213 3.53 -6.79 -9.34
CA ARG A 213 2.32 -7.47 -9.82
C ARG A 213 2.66 -8.77 -10.55
N SER A 214 3.64 -8.76 -11.46
CA SER A 214 4.05 -9.97 -12.19
C SER A 214 4.64 -11.06 -11.28
N ARG A 215 5.10 -10.69 -10.09
CA ARG A 215 5.53 -11.62 -9.02
C ARG A 215 4.38 -12.07 -8.11
N GLY A 216 3.12 -11.76 -8.45
CA GLY A 216 1.93 -12.16 -7.69
C GLY A 216 1.62 -11.31 -6.46
N ILE A 217 2.30 -10.17 -6.27
CA ILE A 217 2.01 -9.25 -5.18
C ILE A 217 0.86 -8.33 -5.60
N THR A 218 -0.19 -8.29 -4.80
CA THR A 218 -1.29 -7.33 -4.98
C THR A 218 -0.85 -5.97 -4.44
N VAL A 219 -1.09 -4.92 -5.20
CA VAL A 219 -0.70 -3.55 -4.81
C VAL A 219 -1.93 -2.66 -4.74
N VAL A 220 -2.11 -1.94 -3.64
CA VAL A 220 -3.05 -0.83 -3.54
C VAL A 220 -2.25 0.46 -3.49
N VAL A 221 -2.46 1.33 -4.48
CA VAL A 221 -1.77 2.63 -4.58
C VAL A 221 -2.76 3.74 -4.28
N VAL A 222 -2.42 4.63 -3.38
CA VAL A 222 -3.10 5.93 -3.25
C VAL A 222 -2.26 6.97 -3.94
N GLU A 223 -2.85 7.68 -4.88
CA GLU A 223 -2.17 8.71 -5.66
C GLU A 223 -3.13 9.84 -6.04
N HIS A 224 -2.57 11.00 -6.29
CA HIS A 224 -3.27 12.14 -6.88
C HIS A 224 -2.78 12.45 -8.30
N ASN A 225 -1.66 11.88 -8.73
CA ASN A 225 -1.16 11.99 -10.10
C ASN A 225 -1.93 11.03 -11.01
N MET A 226 -2.84 11.59 -11.81
CA MET A 226 -3.71 10.83 -12.71
C MET A 226 -2.91 10.08 -13.77
N ASP A 227 -1.89 10.69 -14.35
CA ASP A 227 -1.08 10.06 -15.41
C ASP A 227 -0.39 8.80 -14.89
N LEU A 228 0.15 8.85 -13.68
CA LEU A 228 0.73 7.69 -13.02
C LEU A 228 -0.30 6.57 -12.85
N VAL A 229 -1.46 6.90 -12.29
CA VAL A 229 -2.51 5.93 -11.98
C VAL A 229 -3.05 5.28 -13.26
N MET A 230 -3.34 6.10 -14.29
CA MET A 230 -3.85 5.61 -15.58
C MET A 230 -2.88 4.64 -16.27
N ASN A 231 -1.58 4.83 -16.06
CA ASN A 231 -0.54 4.01 -16.67
C ASN A 231 -0.29 2.67 -15.94
N VAL A 232 -0.67 2.53 -14.66
CA VAL A 232 -0.27 1.36 -13.86
C VAL A 232 -1.43 0.55 -13.29
N ALA A 233 -2.59 1.17 -13.04
CA ALA A 233 -3.69 0.52 -12.35
C ALA A 233 -4.52 -0.40 -13.28
N ASP A 234 -4.94 -1.55 -12.76
CA ASP A 234 -5.93 -2.42 -13.41
C ASP A 234 -7.36 -1.93 -13.12
N ARG A 235 -7.57 -1.43 -11.90
CA ARG A 235 -8.84 -0.85 -11.45
C ARG A 235 -8.58 0.36 -10.56
N ILE A 236 -9.48 1.30 -10.63
CA ILE A 236 -9.40 2.56 -9.90
C ILE A 236 -10.71 2.77 -9.15
N MET A 237 -10.62 3.09 -7.87
CA MET A 237 -11.73 3.62 -7.08
C MET A 237 -11.52 5.12 -6.86
N VAL A 238 -12.54 5.89 -7.16
CA VAL A 238 -12.57 7.33 -6.94
C VAL A 238 -13.34 7.62 -5.67
N MET A 239 -12.73 8.36 -4.76
CA MET A 239 -13.37 8.84 -3.53
C MET A 239 -13.58 10.35 -3.60
N ASP A 240 -14.71 10.79 -3.04
CA ASP A 240 -15.00 12.19 -2.81
C ASP A 240 -15.73 12.38 -1.48
N TYR A 241 -15.34 13.36 -0.66
CA TYR A 241 -15.92 13.66 0.65
C TYR A 241 -16.17 12.41 1.53
N GLY A 242 -15.23 11.48 1.57
CA GLY A 242 -15.33 10.25 2.37
C GLY A 242 -16.21 9.16 1.76
N ARG A 243 -16.76 9.35 0.57
CA ARG A 243 -17.68 8.43 -0.11
C ARG A 243 -17.05 7.81 -1.36
N HIS A 244 -17.56 6.67 -1.74
CA HIS A 244 -17.30 6.07 -3.04
C HIS A 244 -18.05 6.87 -4.11
N LEU A 245 -17.30 7.42 -5.08
CA LEU A 245 -17.88 8.17 -6.20
C LEU A 245 -18.06 7.26 -7.42
N PHE A 246 -17.00 6.56 -7.81
CA PHE A 246 -17.00 5.68 -8.98
C PHE A 246 -15.89 4.63 -8.84
N GLN A 247 -16.08 3.47 -9.49
CA GLN A 247 -15.05 2.46 -9.63
C GLN A 247 -15.08 1.85 -11.02
N GLY A 248 -13.91 1.74 -11.66
CA GLY A 248 -13.82 1.18 -13.01
C GLY A 248 -12.38 0.94 -13.44
N THR A 249 -12.21 0.61 -14.71
CA THR A 249 -10.93 0.62 -15.40
C THR A 249 -10.42 2.05 -15.60
N PRO A 250 -9.11 2.27 -15.86
CA PRO A 250 -8.59 3.61 -16.17
C PRO A 250 -9.40 4.35 -17.25
N SER A 251 -9.76 3.64 -18.33
CA SER A 251 -10.54 4.22 -19.45
C SER A 251 -11.96 4.64 -19.05
N GLU A 252 -12.62 3.88 -18.17
CA GLU A 252 -13.95 4.22 -17.66
C GLU A 252 -13.90 5.43 -16.72
N VAL A 253 -12.92 5.48 -15.83
CA VAL A 253 -12.70 6.58 -14.87
C VAL A 253 -12.45 7.89 -15.62
N GLN A 254 -11.58 7.87 -16.64
CA GLN A 254 -11.23 9.07 -17.42
C GLN A 254 -12.43 9.69 -18.14
N LYS A 255 -13.42 8.88 -18.51
CA LYS A 255 -14.60 9.31 -19.27
C LYS A 255 -15.81 9.62 -18.38
N ASN A 256 -15.72 9.33 -17.09
CA ASN A 256 -16.86 9.49 -16.20
C ASN A 256 -17.12 10.97 -15.84
N PRO A 257 -18.31 11.54 -16.17
CA PRO A 257 -18.60 12.95 -15.92
C PRO A 257 -18.55 13.35 -14.44
N ALA A 258 -18.95 12.45 -13.53
CA ALA A 258 -18.92 12.73 -12.10
C ALA A 258 -17.48 12.80 -11.58
N VAL A 259 -16.57 11.97 -12.10
CA VAL A 259 -15.13 12.03 -11.77
C VAL A 259 -14.52 13.32 -12.26
N ILE A 260 -14.79 13.71 -13.52
CA ILE A 260 -14.31 14.97 -14.12
C ILE A 260 -14.78 16.15 -13.28
N ALA A 261 -16.07 16.18 -12.91
CA ALA A 261 -16.63 17.26 -12.10
C ALA A 261 -16.00 17.36 -10.70
N ALA A 262 -15.71 16.24 -10.04
CA ALA A 262 -15.06 16.21 -8.73
C ALA A 262 -13.65 16.80 -8.75
N TYR A 263 -12.89 16.61 -9.83
CA TYR A 263 -11.55 17.18 -9.98
C TYR A 263 -11.57 18.65 -10.43
N LEU A 264 -12.47 19.04 -11.34
CA LEU A 264 -12.60 20.43 -11.78
C LEU A 264 -13.26 21.33 -10.72
N GLY A 265 -14.17 20.79 -9.91
CA GLY A 265 -14.83 21.52 -8.83
C GLY A 265 -13.94 21.84 -7.65
N GLY A 266 -12.84 21.09 -7.44
CA GLY A 266 -11.86 21.33 -6.38
C GLY A 266 -10.86 22.45 -6.65
N GLU A 267 -10.74 22.92 -7.89
CA GLU A 267 -9.86 24.06 -8.26
C GLU A 267 -10.55 25.44 -8.12
N LEU A 268 -11.83 25.47 -7.80
CA LEU A 268 -12.65 26.70 -7.71
C LEU A 268 -13.07 27.07 -6.28
N SER A 269 -12.52 26.42 -5.25
CA SER A 269 -12.88 26.69 -3.85
C SER A 269 -11.67 27.06 -2.98
#